data_6bcda9a486f84741d5a28da3a0e40c18
#
_entry.id   6bcda9a486f84741d5a28da3a0e40c18
#
_cell.length_a   1.000
_cell.length_b   1.000
_cell.length_c   1.000
_cell.angle_alpha   90.00
_cell.angle_beta   90.00
_cell.angle_gamma   90.00
#
_symmetry.space_group_name_H-M   'P 1'
#
loop_
_entity.id
_entity.type
_entity.pdbx_description
1 polymer ?
#
loop_
_entity_poly.entity_id
_entity_poly.type
_entity_poly.pdbx_seq_one_letter_code
_entity_poly.pdbx_strand_id
1 'polypeptide(L)'
;MKTWRISGITLNLDDDATLLPKVTARVLSLPESVLRRIEIVKKAVDARRNRPPRWSYVLRVQIDGEIPVPSGLQPGVSVHEERPRQPDEQPAAMRQPDSPVVVVGAGPAGLFAAYELAAAGAPVLLCERGRPIEQRVGDVELFWRQGMLDTQSNVLFGEGGAGTFSDGKLTSRTKSPLASRVRELLVSLGAPDDILTDAKPHIGTDLLRKVVVNFRRKLIEMGCRIRFEAAVSDLEVHHGRVRAVRVASGQEIQTGAVILAIG
;
A
#
# COMPACT_ATOMS: atom_id res chain seq x y z
N MET A 1 31.72 -2.05 -0.10
CA MET A 1 30.54 -2.61 -0.80
C MET A 1 29.62 -1.44 -1.17
N LYS A 2 29.27 -1.29 -2.43
CA LYS A 2 28.37 -0.23 -2.92
C LYS A 2 27.09 -0.84 -3.47
N THR A 3 25.99 -0.08 -3.42
CA THR A 3 24.68 -0.51 -3.94
C THR A 3 24.39 0.28 -5.21
N TRP A 4 24.02 -0.44 -6.26
CA TRP A 4 23.73 0.11 -7.57
C TRP A 4 22.30 -0.18 -8.00
N ARG A 5 21.65 0.79 -8.59
CA ARG A 5 20.37 0.63 -9.26
C ARG A 5 20.61 0.49 -10.75
N ILE A 6 20.20 -0.64 -11.31
CA ILE A 6 20.41 -0.99 -12.72
C ILE A 6 19.05 -1.14 -13.37
N SER A 7 18.81 -0.39 -14.44
CA SER A 7 17.57 -0.47 -15.22
C SER A 7 17.84 -1.01 -16.60
N GLY A 8 16.84 -1.64 -17.22
CA GLY A 8 16.94 -2.16 -18.60
C GLY A 8 17.54 -3.57 -18.72
N ILE A 9 17.66 -4.31 -17.63
CA ILE A 9 17.99 -5.74 -17.69
C ILE A 9 16.78 -6.48 -18.26
N THR A 10 17.01 -7.33 -19.28
CA THR A 10 15.90 -8.03 -19.95
C THR A 10 16.14 -9.54 -19.98
N LEU A 11 15.05 -10.31 -19.85
CA LEU A 11 14.96 -11.74 -20.05
C LEU A 11 13.85 -12.06 -21.05
N ASN A 12 13.91 -13.20 -21.75
CA ASN A 12 12.77 -13.68 -22.53
C ASN A 12 11.64 -14.07 -21.56
N LEU A 13 10.41 -14.20 -22.07
CA LEU A 13 9.27 -14.53 -21.23
C LEU A 13 9.38 -15.92 -20.60
N ASP A 14 10.04 -16.86 -21.27
CA ASP A 14 10.23 -18.24 -20.82
C ASP A 14 11.49 -18.41 -19.95
N ASP A 15 12.32 -17.38 -19.81
CA ASP A 15 13.52 -17.41 -18.98
C ASP A 15 13.18 -17.28 -17.50
N ASP A 16 13.84 -18.07 -16.66
CA ASP A 16 13.72 -17.98 -15.21
C ASP A 16 14.53 -16.81 -14.63
N ALA A 17 14.03 -16.19 -13.57
CA ALA A 17 14.68 -15.08 -12.89
C ALA A 17 16.04 -15.43 -12.27
N THR A 18 16.35 -16.72 -12.07
CA THR A 18 17.68 -17.21 -11.65
C THR A 18 18.79 -16.84 -12.63
N LEU A 19 18.45 -16.49 -13.86
CA LEU A 19 19.41 -15.98 -14.86
C LEU A 19 19.81 -14.52 -14.66
N LEU A 20 19.12 -13.78 -13.79
CA LEU A 20 19.39 -12.35 -13.58
C LEU A 20 20.84 -12.06 -13.14
N PRO A 21 21.50 -12.83 -12.25
CA PRO A 21 22.90 -12.61 -11.91
C PRO A 21 23.81 -12.68 -13.14
N LYS A 22 23.69 -13.74 -13.91
CA LYS A 22 24.49 -13.99 -15.12
C LYS A 22 24.29 -12.89 -16.18
N VAL A 23 23.03 -12.50 -16.42
CA VAL A 23 22.73 -11.46 -17.42
C VAL A 23 23.21 -10.09 -16.93
N THR A 24 23.04 -9.78 -15.65
CA THR A 24 23.51 -8.53 -15.05
C THR A 24 25.03 -8.42 -15.11
N ALA A 25 25.75 -9.48 -14.74
CA ALA A 25 27.21 -9.53 -14.83
C ALA A 25 27.70 -9.26 -16.27
N ARG A 26 27.07 -9.90 -17.26
CA ARG A 26 27.38 -9.68 -18.69
C ARG A 26 27.13 -8.24 -19.13
N VAL A 27 25.99 -7.66 -18.73
CA VAL A 27 25.62 -6.28 -19.10
C VAL A 27 26.57 -5.27 -18.47
N LEU A 28 27.07 -5.54 -17.27
CA LEU A 28 28.02 -4.69 -16.55
C LEU A 28 29.47 -4.98 -16.94
N SER A 29 29.74 -6.00 -17.77
CA SER A 29 31.09 -6.50 -18.09
C SER A 29 31.91 -6.87 -16.84
N LEU A 30 31.25 -7.52 -15.87
CA LEU A 30 31.82 -7.92 -14.58
C LEU A 30 31.76 -9.41 -14.38
N PRO A 31 32.66 -10.00 -13.58
CA PRO A 31 32.49 -11.37 -13.10
C PRO A 31 31.26 -11.50 -12.22
N GLU A 32 30.52 -12.59 -12.36
CA GLU A 32 29.34 -12.86 -11.53
C GLU A 32 29.68 -12.91 -10.03
N SER A 33 30.88 -13.35 -9.71
CA SER A 33 31.39 -13.48 -8.33
C SER A 33 31.47 -12.16 -7.54
N VAL A 34 31.49 -11.01 -8.20
CA VAL A 34 31.49 -9.71 -7.52
C VAL A 34 30.09 -9.22 -7.16
N LEU A 35 29.04 -9.84 -7.70
CA LEU A 35 27.66 -9.53 -7.41
C LEU A 35 27.25 -10.29 -6.14
N ARG A 36 27.00 -9.58 -5.02
CA ARG A 36 26.70 -10.21 -3.72
C ARG A 36 25.21 -10.40 -3.48
N ARG A 37 24.41 -9.40 -3.77
CA ARG A 37 22.96 -9.42 -3.59
C ARG A 37 22.28 -8.75 -4.76
N ILE A 38 21.28 -9.40 -5.32
CA ILE A 38 20.44 -8.85 -6.38
C ILE A 38 19.00 -8.87 -5.87
N GLU A 39 18.37 -7.71 -5.89
CA GLU A 39 16.96 -7.52 -5.56
C GLU A 39 16.22 -7.00 -6.79
N ILE A 40 15.06 -7.58 -7.08
CA ILE A 40 14.16 -7.05 -8.10
C ILE A 40 13.42 -5.86 -7.49
N VAL A 41 13.68 -4.66 -8.01
CA VAL A 41 12.99 -3.43 -7.59
C VAL A 41 11.73 -3.22 -8.42
N LYS A 42 11.79 -3.62 -9.72
CA LYS A 42 10.65 -3.51 -10.63
C LYS A 42 10.74 -4.58 -11.72
N LYS A 43 9.59 -5.19 -12.02
CA LYS A 43 9.39 -6.13 -13.10
C LYS A 43 8.27 -5.62 -14.01
N ALA A 44 8.48 -5.64 -15.31
CA ALA A 44 7.52 -5.19 -16.31
C ALA A 44 7.65 -6.02 -17.58
N VAL A 45 6.59 -6.10 -18.38
CA VAL A 45 6.66 -6.64 -19.73
C VAL A 45 6.99 -5.49 -20.69
N ASP A 46 8.06 -5.63 -21.48
CA ASP A 46 8.35 -4.78 -22.64
C ASP A 46 7.76 -5.44 -23.89
N ALA A 47 6.59 -4.96 -24.31
CA ALA A 47 5.86 -5.43 -25.48
C ALA A 47 5.81 -4.35 -26.58
N ARG A 48 6.87 -3.59 -26.76
CA ARG A 48 6.95 -2.57 -27.82
C ARG A 48 6.90 -3.21 -29.20
N ARG A 49 6.26 -2.52 -30.16
CA ARG A 49 6.16 -2.96 -31.57
C ARG A 49 7.56 -3.27 -32.14
N ASN A 50 7.63 -4.25 -33.05
CA ASN A 50 8.80 -4.67 -33.81
C ASN A 50 9.85 -5.51 -33.01
N ARG A 51 9.51 -6.06 -31.85
CA ARG A 51 10.34 -7.05 -31.15
C ARG A 51 9.47 -8.02 -30.32
N PRO A 52 9.95 -9.25 -30.09
CA PRO A 52 9.25 -10.17 -29.17
C PRO A 52 9.09 -9.55 -27.78
N PRO A 53 7.97 -9.83 -27.09
CA PRO A 53 7.79 -9.41 -25.71
C PRO A 53 8.89 -10.00 -24.81
N ARG A 54 9.34 -9.21 -23.83
CA ARG A 54 10.40 -9.59 -22.88
C ARG A 54 10.08 -9.08 -21.49
N TRP A 55 10.59 -9.77 -20.50
CA TRP A 55 10.66 -9.19 -19.17
C TRP A 55 11.69 -8.06 -19.14
N SER A 56 11.36 -6.96 -18.49
CA SER A 56 12.24 -5.83 -18.22
C SER A 56 12.32 -5.59 -16.72
N TYR A 57 13.54 -5.58 -16.21
CA TYR A 57 13.80 -5.45 -14.78
C TYR A 57 14.52 -4.16 -14.44
N VAL A 58 14.20 -3.63 -13.26
CA VAL A 58 15.06 -2.71 -12.51
C VAL A 58 15.56 -3.47 -11.30
N LEU A 59 16.87 -3.55 -11.16
CA LEU A 59 17.53 -4.30 -10.10
C LEU A 59 18.25 -3.37 -9.14
N ARG A 60 18.30 -3.74 -7.88
CA ARG A 60 19.24 -3.23 -6.88
C ARG A 60 20.30 -4.28 -6.67
N VAL A 61 21.56 -3.92 -6.90
CA VAL A 61 22.69 -4.86 -6.88
C VAL A 61 23.74 -4.36 -5.91
N GLN A 62 24.15 -5.20 -4.97
CA GLN A 62 25.29 -4.96 -4.11
C GLN A 62 26.54 -5.54 -4.75
N ILE A 63 27.58 -4.74 -4.86
CA ILE A 63 28.82 -5.10 -5.58
C ILE A 63 30.01 -4.87 -4.70
N ASP A 64 30.97 -5.81 -4.70
CA ASP A 64 32.24 -5.67 -4.00
C ASP A 64 33.23 -4.82 -4.82
N GLY A 65 33.86 -3.88 -4.15
CA GLY A 65 34.87 -3.01 -4.75
C GLY A 65 34.31 -1.71 -5.34
N GLU A 66 35.21 -0.88 -5.84
CA GLU A 66 34.89 0.27 -6.67
C GLU A 66 34.80 -0.16 -8.13
N ILE A 67 33.63 0.05 -8.72
CA ILE A 67 33.45 -0.28 -10.14
C ILE A 67 33.35 1.06 -10.88
N PRO A 68 34.21 1.28 -11.87
CA PRO A 68 33.98 2.35 -12.82
C PRO A 68 32.65 2.05 -13.52
N VAL A 69 31.73 3.03 -13.54
CA VAL A 69 30.49 2.91 -14.35
C VAL A 69 30.94 2.55 -15.78
N PRO A 70 30.49 1.41 -16.33
CA PRO A 70 30.96 0.99 -17.64
C PRO A 70 30.65 2.07 -18.68
N SER A 71 31.70 2.59 -19.32
CA SER A 71 31.56 3.41 -20.51
C SER A 71 31.14 2.50 -21.65
N GLY A 72 29.95 2.70 -22.25
CA GLY A 72 29.47 1.88 -23.36
C GLY A 72 28.38 0.88 -23.00
N LEU A 73 27.52 1.19 -22.03
CA LEU A 73 26.31 0.39 -21.74
C LEU A 73 25.42 0.25 -22.96
N GLN A 74 24.76 -0.89 -23.08
CA GLN A 74 23.80 -1.14 -24.14
C GLN A 74 22.68 -0.06 -24.13
N PRO A 75 22.13 0.34 -25.31
CA PRO A 75 21.03 1.28 -25.36
C PRO A 75 19.85 0.83 -24.49
N GLY A 76 19.37 1.71 -23.61
CA GLY A 76 18.26 1.42 -22.70
C GLY A 76 18.68 0.87 -21.33
N VAL A 77 19.97 0.58 -21.10
CA VAL A 77 20.51 0.25 -19.78
C VAL A 77 20.98 1.53 -19.09
N SER A 78 20.63 1.68 -17.83
CA SER A 78 21.16 2.74 -16.97
C SER A 78 21.64 2.18 -15.64
N VAL A 79 22.72 2.77 -15.12
CA VAL A 79 23.37 2.35 -13.87
C VAL A 79 23.58 3.59 -13.01
N HIS A 80 23.06 3.58 -11.80
CA HIS A 80 23.19 4.68 -10.84
C HIS A 80 23.62 4.14 -9.48
N GLU A 81 24.57 4.79 -8.82
CA GLU A 81 24.87 4.47 -7.42
C GLU A 81 23.66 4.87 -6.55
N GLU A 82 23.11 3.92 -5.82
CA GLU A 82 21.99 4.14 -4.91
C GLU A 82 22.54 4.38 -3.51
N ARG A 83 22.31 5.57 -2.98
CA ARG A 83 22.65 5.85 -1.59
C ARG A 83 21.78 4.97 -0.66
N PRO A 84 22.34 4.49 0.45
CA PRO A 84 21.55 3.78 1.45
C PRO A 84 20.31 4.62 1.78
N ARG A 85 19.14 3.96 1.69
CA ARG A 85 17.89 4.59 2.13
C ARG A 85 18.05 4.92 3.61
N GLN A 86 17.95 6.19 3.96
CA GLN A 86 17.85 6.53 5.38
C GLN A 86 16.64 5.79 5.93
N PRO A 87 16.75 5.14 7.10
CA PRO A 87 15.57 4.57 7.76
C PRO A 87 14.50 5.65 7.79
N ASP A 88 13.26 5.29 7.42
CA ASP A 88 12.14 6.20 7.60
C ASP A 88 12.19 6.67 9.06
N GLU A 89 12.19 7.98 9.28
CA GLU A 89 12.13 8.53 10.62
C GLU A 89 10.93 7.89 11.31
N GLN A 90 11.19 7.16 12.39
CA GLN A 90 10.10 6.66 13.21
C GLN A 90 9.28 7.88 13.64
N PRO A 91 7.95 7.84 13.54
CA PRO A 91 7.13 8.95 14.01
C PRO A 91 7.57 9.30 15.43
N ALA A 92 7.90 10.57 15.66
CA ALA A 92 8.22 11.03 17.00
C ALA A 92 7.10 10.57 17.92
N ALA A 93 7.45 9.99 19.10
CA ALA A 93 6.47 9.52 20.06
C ALA A 93 5.48 10.64 20.34
N MET A 94 4.24 10.46 19.92
CA MET A 94 3.19 11.44 20.14
C MET A 94 2.88 11.47 21.62
N ARG A 95 2.76 12.68 22.18
CA ARG A 95 2.15 12.84 23.50
C ARG A 95 0.76 12.22 23.42
N GLN A 96 0.49 11.21 24.24
CA GLN A 96 -0.82 10.55 24.22
C GLN A 96 -1.91 11.59 24.49
N PRO A 97 -2.87 11.74 23.58
CA PRO A 97 -3.99 12.63 23.82
C PRO A 97 -4.90 12.04 24.92
N ASP A 98 -5.52 12.90 25.73
CA ASP A 98 -6.43 12.50 26.80
C ASP A 98 -7.71 11.82 26.28
N SER A 99 -7.98 11.94 24.98
CA SER A 99 -9.13 11.36 24.29
C SER A 99 -8.68 10.71 22.98
N PRO A 100 -9.43 9.72 22.46
CA PRO A 100 -9.05 9.05 21.22
C PRO A 100 -9.08 10.00 20.02
N VAL A 101 -8.13 9.82 19.09
CA VAL A 101 -8.24 10.42 17.76
C VAL A 101 -9.34 9.68 17.01
N VAL A 102 -10.35 10.41 16.52
CA VAL A 102 -11.43 9.82 15.73
C VAL A 102 -11.06 9.86 14.25
N VAL A 103 -11.04 8.69 13.62
CA VAL A 103 -10.89 8.54 12.17
C VAL A 103 -12.27 8.23 11.58
N VAL A 104 -12.73 9.03 10.64
CA VAL A 104 -14.05 8.90 10.02
C VAL A 104 -13.92 8.30 8.63
N GLY A 105 -14.43 7.08 8.45
CA GLY A 105 -14.37 6.30 7.23
C GLY A 105 -13.31 5.19 7.29
N ALA A 106 -13.71 3.95 7.00
CA ALA A 106 -12.85 2.77 6.93
C ALA A 106 -12.45 2.41 5.49
N GLY A 107 -12.37 3.39 4.62
CA GLY A 107 -11.74 3.26 3.31
C GLY A 107 -10.20 3.20 3.43
N PRO A 108 -9.45 3.07 2.31
CA PRO A 108 -7.99 2.97 2.35
C PRO A 108 -7.33 4.09 3.16
N ALA A 109 -7.74 5.35 2.95
CA ALA A 109 -7.16 6.49 3.68
C ALA A 109 -7.35 6.37 5.20
N GLY A 110 -8.56 5.99 5.64
CA GLY A 110 -8.86 5.84 7.08
C GLY A 110 -8.16 4.66 7.72
N LEU A 111 -8.10 3.51 7.03
CA LEU A 111 -7.39 2.34 7.53
C LEU A 111 -5.90 2.63 7.73
N PHE A 112 -5.23 3.25 6.76
CA PHE A 112 -3.83 3.63 6.89
C PHE A 112 -3.61 4.74 7.92
N ALA A 113 -4.50 5.75 8.02
CA ALA A 113 -4.43 6.76 9.05
C ALA A 113 -4.54 6.15 10.46
N ALA A 114 -5.49 5.24 10.66
CA ALA A 114 -5.65 4.52 11.92
C ALA A 114 -4.41 3.69 12.28
N TYR A 115 -3.82 3.03 11.27
CA TYR A 115 -2.59 2.24 11.45
C TYR A 115 -1.41 3.11 11.89
N GLU A 116 -1.15 4.22 11.20
CA GLU A 116 -0.02 5.11 11.53
C GLU A 116 -0.19 5.75 12.91
N LEU A 117 -1.41 6.17 13.27
CA LEU A 117 -1.71 6.70 14.59
C LEU A 117 -1.50 5.66 15.69
N ALA A 118 -2.00 4.45 15.49
CA ALA A 118 -1.82 3.36 16.45
C ALA A 118 -0.35 2.95 16.57
N ALA A 119 0.39 2.92 15.47
CA ALA A 119 1.83 2.66 15.47
C ALA A 119 2.63 3.73 16.24
N ALA A 120 2.13 4.98 16.24
CA ALA A 120 2.68 6.07 17.06
C ALA A 120 2.18 6.05 18.52
N GLY A 121 1.39 5.04 18.93
CA GLY A 121 0.88 4.88 20.29
C GLY A 121 -0.35 5.72 20.63
N ALA A 122 -0.98 6.37 19.65
CA ALA A 122 -2.19 7.15 19.89
C ALA A 122 -3.42 6.23 20.08
N PRO A 123 -4.34 6.52 21.03
CA PRO A 123 -5.62 5.84 21.11
C PRO A 123 -6.49 6.23 19.92
N VAL A 124 -6.97 5.25 19.15
CA VAL A 124 -7.75 5.48 17.93
C VAL A 124 -9.15 4.91 18.05
N LEU A 125 -10.12 5.68 17.56
CA LEU A 125 -11.48 5.20 17.29
C LEU A 125 -11.78 5.42 15.80
N LEU A 126 -11.94 4.34 15.05
CA LEU A 126 -12.34 4.34 13.64
C LEU A 126 -13.85 4.17 13.56
N CYS A 127 -14.54 5.13 12.95
CA CYS A 127 -15.98 5.12 12.70
C CYS A 127 -16.24 4.92 11.21
N GLU A 128 -17.02 3.89 10.87
CA GLU A 128 -17.45 3.60 9.49
C GLU A 128 -18.99 3.61 9.43
N ARG A 129 -19.56 4.26 8.41
CA ARG A 129 -21.02 4.33 8.25
C ARG A 129 -21.64 2.99 7.90
N GLY A 130 -20.97 2.22 7.04
CA GLY A 130 -21.47 0.95 6.56
C GLY A 130 -21.08 -0.21 7.44
N ARG A 131 -21.29 -1.40 6.92
CA ARG A 131 -21.10 -2.67 7.63
C ARG A 131 -19.70 -3.24 7.43
N PRO A 132 -19.27 -4.18 8.30
CA PRO A 132 -18.07 -4.95 8.07
C PRO A 132 -18.22 -5.80 6.81
N ILE A 133 -17.08 -6.19 6.22
CA ILE A 133 -17.04 -6.78 4.88
C ILE A 133 -17.88 -8.05 4.75
N GLU A 134 -17.97 -8.84 5.81
CA GLU A 134 -18.74 -10.09 5.83
C GLU A 134 -20.24 -9.87 5.60
N GLN A 135 -20.78 -8.77 6.12
CA GLN A 135 -22.18 -8.38 5.92
C GLN A 135 -22.34 -7.57 4.64
N ARG A 136 -21.40 -6.65 4.37
CA ARG A 136 -21.42 -5.78 3.20
C ARG A 136 -21.46 -6.56 1.87
N VAL A 137 -20.83 -7.74 1.80
CA VAL A 137 -20.91 -8.60 0.62
C VAL A 137 -22.35 -8.96 0.31
N GLY A 138 -23.14 -9.31 1.33
CA GLY A 138 -24.58 -9.61 1.15
C GLY A 138 -25.37 -8.39 0.68
N ASP A 139 -25.11 -7.19 1.23
CA ASP A 139 -25.78 -5.95 0.82
C ASP A 139 -25.52 -5.64 -0.67
N VAL A 140 -24.29 -5.82 -1.11
CA VAL A 140 -23.89 -5.60 -2.51
C VAL A 140 -24.50 -6.64 -3.45
N GLU A 141 -24.55 -7.91 -3.03
CA GLU A 141 -25.21 -8.97 -3.82
C GLU A 141 -26.72 -8.75 -3.95
N LEU A 142 -27.39 -8.30 -2.90
CA LEU A 142 -28.82 -7.93 -2.95
C LEU A 142 -29.06 -6.79 -3.94
N PHE A 143 -28.20 -5.79 -3.94
CA PHE A 143 -28.29 -4.69 -4.91
C PHE A 143 -28.11 -5.18 -6.34
N TRP A 144 -27.08 -6.01 -6.62
CA TRP A 144 -26.81 -6.48 -7.97
C TRP A 144 -27.86 -7.45 -8.51
N ARG A 145 -28.45 -8.29 -7.65
CA ARG A 145 -29.43 -9.29 -8.07
C ARG A 145 -30.87 -8.79 -8.07
N GLN A 146 -31.21 -7.88 -7.17
CA GLN A 146 -32.58 -7.49 -6.90
C GLN A 146 -32.85 -5.98 -6.96
N GLY A 147 -31.80 -5.17 -7.18
CA GLY A 147 -31.91 -3.70 -7.19
C GLY A 147 -32.14 -3.08 -5.80
N MET A 148 -32.01 -3.86 -4.74
CA MET A 148 -32.24 -3.38 -3.35
C MET A 148 -31.00 -2.68 -2.83
N LEU A 149 -30.99 -1.35 -2.89
CA LEU A 149 -29.87 -0.53 -2.42
C LEU A 149 -30.01 -0.18 -0.92
N ASP A 150 -29.04 -0.61 -0.12
CA ASP A 150 -28.81 -0.06 1.21
C ASP A 150 -27.98 1.24 1.08
N THR A 151 -28.55 2.36 1.50
CA THR A 151 -27.89 3.68 1.39
C THR A 151 -26.72 3.87 2.37
N GLN A 152 -26.58 3.01 3.37
CA GLN A 152 -25.50 3.07 4.35
C GLN A 152 -24.41 2.02 4.10
N SER A 153 -24.76 0.88 3.47
CA SER A 153 -23.83 -0.23 3.20
C SER A 153 -24.04 -0.73 1.77
N ASN A 154 -23.08 -0.47 0.88
CA ASN A 154 -23.19 -0.76 -0.55
C ASN A 154 -21.81 -0.83 -1.22
N VAL A 155 -21.72 -0.70 -2.55
CA VAL A 155 -20.44 -0.71 -3.30
C VAL A 155 -19.52 0.44 -2.91
N LEU A 156 -20.06 1.59 -2.48
CA LEU A 156 -19.29 2.78 -2.11
C LEU A 156 -18.95 2.83 -0.62
N PHE A 157 -19.92 2.46 0.23
CA PHE A 157 -19.86 2.62 1.68
C PHE A 157 -19.74 1.29 2.39
N GLY A 158 -18.94 1.27 3.46
CA GLY A 158 -18.61 0.12 4.27
C GLY A 158 -17.12 -0.15 4.33
N GLU A 159 -16.74 -1.16 5.09
CA GLU A 159 -15.34 -1.50 5.34
C GLU A 159 -14.53 -1.70 4.05
N GLY A 160 -13.35 -1.07 4.00
CA GLY A 160 -12.47 -1.06 2.85
C GLY A 160 -12.82 -0.06 1.76
N GLY A 161 -13.97 0.66 1.90
CA GLY A 161 -14.44 1.67 0.95
C GLY A 161 -14.81 1.10 -0.43
N ALA A 162 -14.93 1.95 -1.44
CA ALA A 162 -15.32 1.57 -2.80
C ALA A 162 -14.33 0.59 -3.46
N GLY A 163 -13.06 0.62 -3.05
CA GLY A 163 -12.01 -0.25 -3.59
C GLY A 163 -12.24 -1.74 -3.34
N THR A 164 -12.97 -2.10 -2.30
CA THR A 164 -13.20 -3.50 -1.87
C THR A 164 -13.85 -4.38 -2.94
N PHE A 165 -14.67 -3.79 -3.81
CA PHE A 165 -15.37 -4.48 -4.90
C PHE A 165 -14.76 -4.20 -6.27
N SER A 166 -13.55 -3.63 -6.30
CA SER A 166 -12.75 -3.47 -7.51
C SER A 166 -11.82 -4.67 -7.72
N ASP A 167 -11.07 -4.68 -8.81
CA ASP A 167 -10.02 -5.67 -9.04
C ASP A 167 -8.73 -5.43 -8.22
N GLY A 168 -8.71 -4.39 -7.40
CA GLY A 168 -7.60 -4.10 -6.51
C GLY A 168 -6.34 -3.61 -7.22
N LYS A 169 -6.48 -2.86 -8.31
CA LYS A 169 -5.35 -2.18 -8.96
C LYS A 169 -4.71 -1.18 -8.03
N LEU A 170 -3.40 -1.28 -7.86
CA LEU A 170 -2.59 -0.42 -6.98
C LEU A 170 -1.75 0.59 -7.76
N THR A 171 -2.14 0.90 -8.99
CA THR A 171 -1.39 1.87 -9.82
C THR A 171 -1.60 3.30 -9.29
N SER A 172 -0.50 4.01 -9.06
CA SER A 172 -0.51 5.39 -8.63
C SER A 172 0.46 6.22 -9.47
N ARG A 173 0.16 7.51 -9.65
CA ARG A 173 1.07 8.47 -10.28
C ARG A 173 2.06 9.09 -9.27
N THR A 174 1.91 8.79 -7.98
CA THR A 174 2.82 9.32 -6.97
C THR A 174 4.22 8.68 -7.08
N LYS A 175 5.23 9.51 -6.85
CA LYS A 175 6.63 9.08 -6.70
C LYS A 175 7.04 9.04 -5.22
N SER A 176 6.10 9.18 -4.31
CA SER A 176 6.37 9.17 -2.87
C SER A 176 6.99 7.84 -2.43
N PRO A 177 8.02 7.88 -1.58
CA PRO A 177 8.59 6.68 -0.97
C PRO A 177 7.55 5.91 -0.12
N LEU A 178 6.52 6.59 0.38
CA LEU A 178 5.43 5.97 1.13
C LEU A 178 4.64 4.93 0.33
N ALA A 179 4.65 5.02 -1.02
CA ALA A 179 3.99 4.03 -1.86
C ALA A 179 4.57 2.61 -1.69
N SER A 180 5.87 2.48 -1.40
CA SER A 180 6.49 1.18 -1.07
C SER A 180 5.98 0.66 0.26
N ARG A 181 5.95 1.53 1.29
CA ARG A 181 5.48 1.19 2.63
C ARG A 181 4.01 0.72 2.64
N VAL A 182 3.16 1.37 1.84
CA VAL A 182 1.77 0.92 1.63
C VAL A 182 1.73 -0.52 1.11
N ARG A 183 2.52 -0.84 0.07
CA ARG A 183 2.55 -2.19 -0.52
C ARG A 183 3.13 -3.22 0.45
N GLU A 184 4.21 -2.88 1.16
CA GLU A 184 4.82 -3.74 2.18
C GLU A 184 3.81 -4.10 3.28
N LEU A 185 3.04 -3.12 3.77
CA LEU A 185 1.98 -3.39 4.73
C LEU A 185 0.88 -4.29 4.14
N LEU A 186 0.43 -4.05 2.91
CA LEU A 186 -0.58 -4.90 2.27
C LEU A 186 -0.08 -6.35 2.10
N VAL A 187 1.20 -6.56 1.76
CA VAL A 187 1.81 -7.90 1.72
C VAL A 187 1.82 -8.54 3.11
N SER A 188 2.20 -7.82 4.15
CA SER A 188 2.17 -8.34 5.52
C SER A 188 0.75 -8.71 5.98
N LEU A 189 -0.27 -8.16 5.34
CA LEU A 189 -1.68 -8.47 5.57
C LEU A 189 -2.24 -9.55 4.62
N GLY A 190 -1.38 -10.16 3.80
CA GLY A 190 -1.72 -11.29 2.93
C GLY A 190 -1.97 -10.94 1.46
N ALA A 191 -1.58 -9.75 1.00
CA ALA A 191 -1.51 -9.47 -0.43
C ALA A 191 -0.35 -10.24 -1.09
N PRO A 192 -0.39 -10.52 -2.41
CA PRO A 192 0.68 -11.22 -3.10
C PRO A 192 1.98 -10.42 -3.08
N ASP A 193 3.12 -11.09 -2.92
CA ASP A 193 4.45 -10.45 -2.93
C ASP A 193 4.76 -9.73 -4.24
N ASP A 194 4.18 -10.18 -5.35
CA ASP A 194 4.35 -9.59 -6.67
C ASP A 194 3.99 -8.09 -6.72
N ILE A 195 3.09 -7.62 -5.85
CA ILE A 195 2.74 -6.20 -5.79
C ILE A 195 3.92 -5.30 -5.40
N LEU A 196 4.97 -5.84 -4.79
CA LEU A 196 6.17 -5.08 -4.42
C LEU A 196 7.00 -4.70 -5.65
N THR A 197 7.00 -5.57 -6.66
CA THR A 197 7.91 -5.46 -7.82
C THR A 197 7.20 -5.20 -9.13
N ASP A 198 5.96 -5.62 -9.29
CA ASP A 198 5.22 -5.47 -10.53
C ASP A 198 5.00 -4.00 -10.91
N ALA A 199 5.17 -3.70 -12.20
CA ALA A 199 4.93 -2.35 -12.75
C ALA A 199 3.46 -1.93 -12.72
N LYS A 200 2.55 -2.91 -12.75
CA LYS A 200 1.10 -2.73 -12.67
C LYS A 200 0.53 -3.65 -11.59
N PRO A 201 0.84 -3.38 -10.32
CA PRO A 201 0.42 -4.26 -9.23
C PRO A 201 -1.09 -4.27 -9.07
N HIS A 202 -1.64 -5.45 -8.81
CA HIS A 202 -3.04 -5.64 -8.45
C HIS A 202 -3.18 -6.83 -7.47
N ILE A 203 -4.18 -6.78 -6.60
CA ILE A 203 -4.39 -7.81 -5.57
C ILE A 203 -5.41 -8.84 -6.02
N GLY A 204 -6.43 -8.45 -6.78
CA GLY A 204 -7.62 -9.25 -7.08
C GLY A 204 -8.69 -9.12 -6.01
N THR A 205 -9.97 -9.15 -6.44
CA THR A 205 -11.13 -8.82 -5.58
C THR A 205 -11.25 -9.72 -4.36
N ASP A 206 -11.13 -11.03 -4.54
CA ASP A 206 -11.34 -11.99 -3.44
C ASP A 206 -10.24 -11.93 -2.39
N LEU A 207 -9.00 -11.72 -2.84
CA LEU A 207 -7.87 -11.59 -1.94
C LEU A 207 -7.87 -10.24 -1.23
N LEU A 208 -8.28 -9.17 -1.93
CA LEU A 208 -8.40 -7.85 -1.34
C LEU A 208 -9.36 -7.83 -0.15
N ARG A 209 -10.49 -8.54 -0.23
CA ARG A 209 -11.42 -8.68 0.89
C ARG A 209 -10.75 -9.31 2.11
N LYS A 210 -9.93 -10.35 1.91
CA LYS A 210 -9.17 -10.99 2.99
C LYS A 210 -8.14 -10.03 3.59
N VAL A 211 -7.44 -9.27 2.75
CA VAL A 211 -6.48 -8.26 3.18
C VAL A 211 -7.15 -7.19 4.05
N VAL A 212 -8.35 -6.72 3.67
CA VAL A 212 -9.10 -5.73 4.46
C VAL A 212 -9.51 -6.29 5.82
N VAL A 213 -9.99 -7.54 5.89
CA VAL A 213 -10.31 -8.22 7.16
C VAL A 213 -9.06 -8.36 8.04
N ASN A 214 -7.92 -8.72 7.46
CA ASN A 214 -6.65 -8.82 8.18
C ASN A 214 -6.17 -7.44 8.66
N PHE A 215 -6.43 -6.39 7.88
CA PHE A 215 -6.13 -5.02 8.30
C PHE A 215 -6.94 -4.64 9.55
N ARG A 216 -8.24 -4.88 9.54
CA ARG A 216 -9.10 -4.68 10.74
C ARG A 216 -8.57 -5.42 11.95
N ARG A 217 -8.23 -6.71 11.80
CA ARG A 217 -7.67 -7.52 12.88
C ARG A 217 -6.39 -6.90 13.42
N LYS A 218 -5.49 -6.48 12.52
CA LYS A 218 -4.26 -5.81 12.89
C LYS A 218 -4.50 -4.53 13.67
N LEU A 219 -5.43 -3.69 13.26
CA LEU A 219 -5.81 -2.47 13.99
C LEU A 219 -6.34 -2.79 15.39
N ILE A 220 -7.18 -3.82 15.54
CA ILE A 220 -7.70 -4.25 16.85
C ILE A 220 -6.57 -4.76 17.74
N GLU A 221 -5.63 -5.56 17.22
CA GLU A 221 -4.44 -6.01 17.94
C GLU A 221 -3.57 -4.84 18.43
N MET A 222 -3.52 -3.75 17.67
CA MET A 222 -2.82 -2.51 18.05
C MET A 222 -3.60 -1.62 19.01
N GLY A 223 -4.79 -2.06 19.47
CA GLY A 223 -5.62 -1.34 20.44
C GLY A 223 -6.61 -0.34 19.84
N CYS A 224 -6.76 -0.30 18.50
CA CYS A 224 -7.79 0.51 17.87
C CYS A 224 -9.19 -0.01 18.19
N ARG A 225 -10.11 0.91 18.47
CA ARG A 225 -11.55 0.61 18.52
C ARG A 225 -12.17 0.91 17.18
N ILE A 226 -12.99 0.01 16.66
CA ILE A 226 -13.68 0.16 15.37
C ILE A 226 -15.18 0.08 15.61
N ARG A 227 -15.92 1.02 15.03
CA ARG A 227 -17.39 1.06 15.04
C ARG A 227 -17.90 1.08 13.61
N PHE A 228 -18.66 0.06 13.27
CA PHE A 228 -19.46 0.02 12.05
C PHE A 228 -20.86 0.56 12.31
N GLU A 229 -21.61 0.84 11.24
CA GLU A 229 -22.95 1.45 11.30
C GLU A 229 -22.96 2.74 12.14
N ALA A 230 -21.82 3.46 12.10
CA ALA A 230 -21.52 4.65 12.90
C ALA A 230 -21.21 5.85 11.97
N ALA A 231 -22.21 6.26 11.19
CA ALA A 231 -22.10 7.43 10.33
C ALA A 231 -21.87 8.68 11.19
N VAL A 232 -20.72 9.33 11.07
CA VAL A 232 -20.49 10.65 11.69
C VAL A 232 -21.25 11.70 10.88
N SER A 233 -22.13 12.44 11.55
CA SER A 233 -23.02 13.43 10.95
C SER A 233 -22.58 14.87 11.21
N ASP A 234 -21.82 15.11 12.28
CA ASP A 234 -21.44 16.46 12.67
C ASP A 234 -20.15 16.50 13.50
N LEU A 235 -19.51 17.68 13.54
CA LEU A 235 -18.34 18.00 14.37
C LEU A 235 -18.71 19.11 15.33
N GLU A 236 -18.58 18.86 16.62
CA GLU A 236 -18.71 19.90 17.63
C GLU A 236 -17.41 20.70 17.76
N VAL A 237 -17.46 21.97 17.40
CA VAL A 237 -16.31 22.88 17.39
C VAL A 237 -16.53 24.03 18.32
N HIS A 238 -15.66 24.22 19.32
CA HIS A 238 -15.67 25.38 20.22
C HIS A 238 -14.33 26.13 20.12
N HIS A 239 -14.43 27.44 19.90
CA HIS A 239 -13.25 28.32 19.75
C HIS A 239 -12.22 27.82 18.74
N GLY A 240 -12.69 27.31 17.58
CA GLY A 240 -11.82 26.76 16.52
C GLY A 240 -11.16 25.42 16.82
N ARG A 241 -11.59 24.73 17.87
CA ARG A 241 -11.09 23.40 18.25
C ARG A 241 -12.20 22.37 18.27
N VAL A 242 -11.95 21.20 17.69
CA VAL A 242 -12.87 20.06 17.79
C VAL A 242 -12.93 19.60 19.24
N ARG A 243 -14.14 19.31 19.72
CA ARG A 243 -14.43 18.79 21.06
C ARG A 243 -15.09 17.43 21.03
N ALA A 244 -15.96 17.22 20.07
CA ALA A 244 -16.64 15.95 19.87
C ALA A 244 -16.99 15.70 18.41
N VAL A 245 -17.30 14.46 18.08
CA VAL A 245 -18.03 14.10 16.87
C VAL A 245 -19.39 13.53 17.25
N ARG A 246 -20.40 13.81 16.44
CA ARG A 246 -21.75 13.25 16.60
C ARG A 246 -21.99 12.20 15.53
N VAL A 247 -22.41 11.01 15.96
CA VAL A 247 -22.88 9.97 15.04
C VAL A 247 -24.37 10.11 14.77
N ALA A 248 -24.84 9.59 13.66
CA ALA A 248 -26.24 9.74 13.22
C ALA A 248 -27.26 9.18 14.24
N SER A 249 -26.86 8.25 15.12
CA SER A 249 -27.68 7.77 16.23
C SER A 249 -27.89 8.80 17.35
N GLY A 250 -27.27 9.99 17.27
CA GLY A 250 -27.31 11.05 18.28
C GLY A 250 -26.23 10.91 19.37
N GLN A 251 -25.43 9.84 19.37
CA GLN A 251 -24.35 9.69 20.34
C GLN A 251 -23.21 10.67 20.05
N GLU A 252 -22.71 11.32 21.09
CA GLU A 252 -21.49 12.15 21.05
C GLU A 252 -20.27 11.37 21.51
N ILE A 253 -19.14 11.59 20.82
CA ILE A 253 -17.86 10.97 21.10
C ILE A 253 -16.86 12.10 21.31
N GLN A 254 -16.40 12.25 22.55
CA GLN A 254 -15.42 13.27 22.91
C GLN A 254 -14.08 12.99 22.23
N THR A 255 -13.53 14.00 21.59
CA THR A 255 -12.24 13.94 20.90
C THR A 255 -11.65 15.33 20.69
N GLY A 256 -10.33 15.42 20.78
CA GLY A 256 -9.60 16.66 20.44
C GLY A 256 -9.02 16.67 19.02
N ALA A 257 -9.13 15.56 18.29
CA ALA A 257 -8.59 15.45 16.93
C ALA A 257 -9.42 14.50 16.07
N VAL A 258 -9.68 14.91 14.83
CA VAL A 258 -10.47 14.14 13.85
C VAL A 258 -9.72 14.07 12.53
N ILE A 259 -9.69 12.90 11.91
CA ILE A 259 -9.27 12.70 10.53
C ILE A 259 -10.50 12.34 9.71
N LEU A 260 -10.86 13.18 8.74
CA LEU A 260 -11.92 12.91 7.79
C LEU A 260 -11.35 12.15 6.60
N ALA A 261 -11.76 10.87 6.45
CA ALA A 261 -11.32 9.95 5.40
C ALA A 261 -12.54 9.38 4.64
N ILE A 262 -13.48 10.25 4.31
CA ILE A 262 -14.80 9.88 3.79
C ILE A 262 -14.86 9.67 2.27
N GLY A 263 -13.73 9.88 1.56
CA GLY A 263 -13.63 9.71 0.11
C GLY A 263 -13.92 10.96 -0.69
#